data_c31d08202511b64df233bb41e8ad424f
#
_entry.id   c31d08202511b64df233bb41e8ad424f
#
_cell.length_a   1.000
_cell.length_b   1.000
_cell.length_c   1.000
_cell.angle_alpha   90.00
_cell.angle_beta   90.00
_cell.angle_gamma   90.00
#
_symmetry.space_group_name_H-M   'P 1'
#
loop_
_entity.id
_entity.type
_entity.pdbx_description
1 polymer ?
#
loop_
_entity_poly.entity_id
_entity_poly.type
_entity_poly.pdbx_seq_one_letter_code
_entity_poly.pdbx_strand_id
1 'polypeptide(L)'
;MPMMESIVTFAGGNEKALDTYKGMRDYYFHYMSAVEGKNGYGDYDNTVSLDEKEIKMHNALLSEVERVSGCPKGDMSFEAWSMSPQVKWATFAVVNAMIDAVLPDTLIKSIGIYTEMYQVGFGETLEFEVQPNSLFTVSKGANAQRTAFNKKQFAVNKTMQAVNHQITVQTQLYKVLSGKENLARFVRKAVISVEREMHKEAYQTLSALVANGSFPTALKLGGYSAEDAITLAQTVEAYNNGAKVAFLGTKKAIYQMLPDASKGYRMITDATNPQINIVRGIFDWDIIEIPQVATGDDRTYGLALDDHSVYVLSLGAEKPIKGVIEGSTLTNSNDFYDTADLSSNATMNKRYGFMAMSNTVMGVITV
;
A
#
# COMPACT_ATOMS: atom_id res chain seq x y z
N MET A 1 16.45 -1.19 0.75
CA MET A 1 17.60 -0.29 0.84
C MET A 1 17.89 0.58 -0.41
N PRO A 2 17.56 0.23 -1.66
CA PRO A 2 17.82 1.10 -2.81
C PRO A 2 17.14 2.48 -2.76
N MET A 3 16.09 2.64 -1.98
CA MET A 3 15.37 3.91 -1.81
C MET A 3 16.11 4.96 -1.01
N MET A 4 16.86 4.57 0.02
CA MET A 4 17.74 5.51 0.72
C MET A 4 18.80 6.09 -0.21
N GLU A 5 19.26 5.32 -1.18
CA GLU A 5 20.24 5.79 -2.16
C GLU A 5 19.65 6.86 -3.10
N SER A 6 18.39 6.69 -3.56
CA SER A 6 17.76 7.69 -4.42
C SER A 6 17.45 9.00 -3.67
N ILE A 7 17.04 8.92 -2.40
CA ILE A 7 16.81 10.08 -1.54
C ILE A 7 18.14 10.76 -1.20
N VAL A 8 19.16 10.00 -0.88
CA VAL A 8 20.51 10.51 -0.62
C VAL A 8 21.08 11.18 -1.87
N THR A 9 20.85 10.62 -3.04
CA THR A 9 21.27 11.19 -4.33
C THR A 9 20.56 12.50 -4.62
N PHE A 10 19.25 12.58 -4.40
CA PHE A 10 18.47 13.82 -4.54
C PHE A 10 18.88 14.88 -3.50
N ALA A 11 19.09 14.47 -2.28
CA ALA A 11 19.57 15.35 -1.21
C ALA A 11 21.01 15.85 -1.45
N GLY A 12 21.73 15.26 -2.40
CA GLY A 12 23.12 15.61 -2.70
C GLY A 12 24.06 15.41 -1.51
N GLY A 13 23.75 14.46 -0.62
CA GLY A 13 24.48 14.24 0.63
C GLY A 13 24.23 15.29 1.73
N ASN A 14 23.22 16.14 1.57
CA ASN A 14 22.88 17.18 2.54
C ASN A 14 22.08 16.58 3.73
N GLU A 15 22.67 16.61 4.92
CA GLU A 15 22.04 16.10 6.14
C GLU A 15 20.69 16.78 6.45
N LYS A 16 20.57 18.09 6.19
CA LYS A 16 19.30 18.83 6.43
C LYS A 16 18.18 18.34 5.54
N ALA A 17 18.46 18.02 4.29
CA ALA A 17 17.47 17.44 3.39
C ALA A 17 17.02 16.06 3.89
N LEU A 18 17.96 15.23 4.33
CA LEU A 18 17.66 13.92 4.91
C LEU A 18 16.79 14.04 6.17
N ASP A 19 17.06 15.01 7.01
CA ASP A 19 16.26 15.27 8.22
C ASP A 19 14.85 15.75 7.87
N THR A 20 14.69 16.56 6.81
CA THR A 20 13.37 16.95 6.28
C THR A 20 12.58 15.74 5.82
N TYR A 21 13.18 14.78 5.12
CA TYR A 21 12.54 13.53 4.70
C TYR A 21 12.12 12.67 5.89
N LYS A 22 13.00 12.49 6.87
CA LYS A 22 12.68 11.76 8.11
C LYS A 22 11.53 12.44 8.87
N GLY A 23 11.57 13.77 8.97
CA GLY A 23 10.52 14.55 9.61
C GLY A 23 9.16 14.42 8.91
N MET A 24 9.14 14.40 7.57
CA MET A 24 7.89 14.20 6.82
C MET A 24 7.30 12.81 7.06
N ARG A 25 8.13 11.77 7.13
CA ARG A 25 7.70 10.41 7.47
C ARG A 25 7.13 10.35 8.90
N ASP A 26 7.81 10.95 9.85
CA ASP A 26 7.38 11.03 11.26
C ASP A 26 6.04 11.77 11.41
N TYR A 27 5.88 12.90 10.72
CA TYR A 27 4.62 13.63 10.66
C TYR A 27 3.49 12.79 10.06
N TYR A 28 3.77 12.07 8.96
CA TYR A 28 2.79 11.22 8.30
C TYR A 28 2.34 10.07 9.22
N PHE A 29 3.26 9.38 9.87
CA PHE A 29 2.96 8.29 10.79
C PHE A 29 2.19 8.76 12.03
N HIS A 30 2.54 9.92 12.58
CA HIS A 30 1.78 10.52 13.66
C HIS A 30 0.34 10.83 13.23
N TYR A 31 0.15 11.39 12.04
CA TYR A 31 -1.18 11.67 11.50
C TYR A 31 -2.00 10.40 11.31
N MET A 32 -1.44 9.37 10.70
CA MET A 32 -2.13 8.11 10.46
C MET A 32 -2.50 7.41 11.77
N SER A 33 -1.63 7.48 12.77
CA SER A 33 -1.92 6.96 14.12
C SER A 33 -3.04 7.75 14.81
N ALA A 34 -3.03 9.07 14.71
CA ALA A 34 -4.05 9.93 15.32
C ALA A 34 -5.44 9.80 14.67
N VAL A 35 -5.49 9.68 13.34
CA VAL A 35 -6.75 9.63 12.57
C VAL A 35 -7.29 8.21 12.46
N GLU A 36 -6.44 7.23 12.18
CA GLU A 36 -6.88 5.84 11.97
C GLU A 36 -6.84 5.00 13.25
N GLY A 37 -6.27 5.53 14.34
CA GLY A 37 -6.13 4.79 15.59
C GLY A 37 -5.20 3.58 15.47
N LYS A 38 -4.42 3.50 14.39
CA LYS A 38 -3.54 2.39 14.09
C LYS A 38 -2.12 2.68 14.56
N ASN A 39 -1.71 2.07 15.66
CA ASN A 39 -0.30 2.07 16.10
C ASN A 39 0.64 1.31 15.13
N GLY A 40 0.16 0.93 13.95
CA GLY A 40 0.84 0.03 13.03
C GLY A 40 1.73 0.67 11.97
N TYR A 41 1.65 2.00 11.78
CA TYR A 41 2.43 2.67 10.71
C TYR A 41 3.91 2.91 11.05
N GLY A 42 4.33 2.74 12.28
CA GLY A 42 5.72 2.83 12.74
C GLY A 42 5.91 3.76 13.92
N ASP A 43 7.14 3.80 14.38
CA ASP A 43 7.53 4.68 15.46
C ASP A 43 7.52 6.13 14.99
N TYR A 44 6.92 7.00 15.79
CA TYR A 44 6.89 8.44 15.60
C TYR A 44 7.10 9.15 16.94
N ASP A 45 7.61 10.36 16.88
CA ASP A 45 7.82 11.18 18.08
C ASP A 45 6.48 11.69 18.62
N ASN A 46 6.10 11.24 19.81
CA ASN A 46 4.86 11.60 20.48
C ASN A 46 4.98 12.87 21.35
N THR A 47 6.18 13.41 21.49
CA THR A 47 6.45 14.56 22.37
C THR A 47 5.96 15.88 21.78
N VAL A 48 5.83 15.94 20.44
CA VAL A 48 5.41 17.13 19.68
C VAL A 48 4.00 16.93 19.15
N SER A 49 3.14 17.93 19.31
CA SER A 49 1.77 17.89 18.79
C SER A 49 1.74 17.81 17.25
N LEU A 50 0.65 17.26 16.70
CA LEU A 50 0.48 17.11 15.25
C LEU A 50 0.52 18.48 14.54
N ASP A 51 -0.15 19.49 15.11
CA ASP A 51 -0.21 20.83 14.54
C ASP A 51 1.16 21.50 14.53
N GLU A 52 1.93 21.33 15.59
CA GLU A 52 3.29 21.86 15.67
C GLU A 52 4.23 21.18 14.67
N LYS A 53 4.11 19.87 14.50
CA LYS A 53 4.82 19.13 13.44
C LYS A 53 4.45 19.62 12.05
N GLU A 54 3.17 19.88 11.81
CA GLU A 54 2.68 20.38 10.52
C GLU A 54 3.30 21.74 10.17
N ILE A 55 3.37 22.65 11.15
CA ILE A 55 4.01 23.97 10.96
C ILE A 55 5.52 23.83 10.74
N LYS A 56 6.20 23.03 11.56
CA LYS A 56 7.65 22.77 11.43
C LYS A 56 7.97 22.17 10.06
N MET A 57 7.16 21.20 9.60
CA MET A 57 7.34 20.58 8.30
C MET A 57 7.08 21.53 7.14
N HIS A 58 6.06 22.38 7.24
CA HIS A 58 5.83 23.40 6.23
C HIS A 58 7.06 24.31 6.03
N ASN A 59 7.62 24.80 7.14
CA ASN A 59 8.82 25.66 7.10
C ASN A 59 10.05 24.92 6.58
N ALA A 60 10.24 23.65 6.97
CA ALA A 60 11.33 22.83 6.49
C ALA A 60 11.22 22.57 4.97
N LEU A 61 10.01 22.30 4.47
CA LEU A 61 9.77 22.13 3.03
C LEU A 61 10.03 23.41 2.24
N LEU A 62 9.64 24.59 2.77
CA LEU A 62 9.95 25.87 2.12
C LEU A 62 11.47 26.10 2.05
N SER A 63 12.20 25.81 3.13
CA SER A 63 13.68 25.91 3.13
C SER A 63 14.31 24.95 2.12
N GLU A 64 13.72 23.79 1.92
CA GLU A 64 14.18 22.84 0.92
C GLU A 64 13.87 23.31 -0.51
N VAL A 65 12.73 23.96 -0.74
CA VAL A 65 12.38 24.61 -2.01
C VAL A 65 13.38 25.72 -2.33
N GLU A 66 13.74 26.57 -1.35
CA GLU A 66 14.78 27.59 -1.52
C GLU A 66 16.13 26.99 -1.93
N ARG A 67 16.52 25.89 -1.26
CA ARG A 67 17.76 25.19 -1.56
C ARG A 67 17.78 24.61 -2.97
N VAL A 68 16.72 23.90 -3.36
CA VAL A 68 16.63 23.22 -4.66
C VAL A 68 16.47 24.21 -5.81
N SER A 69 15.72 25.31 -5.59
CA SER A 69 15.57 26.35 -6.61
C SER A 69 16.81 27.18 -6.82
N GLY A 70 17.71 27.25 -5.85
CA GLY A 70 18.82 28.20 -5.82
C GLY A 70 18.38 29.66 -5.72
N CYS A 71 17.10 29.92 -5.43
CA CYS A 71 16.50 31.25 -5.30
C CYS A 71 16.05 31.46 -3.86
N PRO A 72 16.92 31.95 -2.96
CA PRO A 72 16.51 32.30 -1.62
C PRO A 72 15.50 33.46 -1.68
N LYS A 73 14.51 33.44 -0.83
CA LYS A 73 13.48 34.48 -0.77
C LYS A 73 14.08 35.85 -0.54
N GLY A 74 15.07 35.97 0.36
CA GLY A 74 15.76 37.21 0.66
C GLY A 74 14.83 38.40 0.88
N ASP A 75 15.11 39.52 0.22
CA ASP A 75 14.31 40.75 0.25
C ASP A 75 13.19 40.77 -0.77
N MET A 76 12.97 39.71 -1.56
CA MET A 76 11.89 39.64 -2.54
C MET A 76 10.53 39.60 -1.86
N SER A 77 9.53 40.23 -2.48
CA SER A 77 8.14 40.01 -2.05
C SER A 77 7.80 38.52 -2.26
N PHE A 78 6.96 38.01 -1.37
CA PHE A 78 6.56 36.61 -1.42
C PHE A 78 5.92 36.23 -2.76
N GLU A 79 5.11 37.14 -3.32
CA GLU A 79 4.44 36.98 -4.61
C GLU A 79 5.46 36.86 -5.75
N ALA A 80 6.47 37.74 -5.79
CA ALA A 80 7.52 37.70 -6.81
C ALA A 80 8.35 36.42 -6.73
N TRP A 81 8.69 35.97 -5.51
CA TRP A 81 9.43 34.73 -5.29
C TRP A 81 8.62 33.51 -5.74
N SER A 82 7.35 33.43 -5.37
CA SER A 82 6.47 32.30 -5.71
C SER A 82 6.16 32.20 -7.21
N MET A 83 6.26 33.29 -7.94
CA MET A 83 6.07 33.33 -9.40
C MET A 83 7.28 32.87 -10.19
N SER A 84 8.46 32.79 -9.58
CA SER A 84 9.66 32.31 -10.25
C SER A 84 9.47 30.89 -10.80
N PRO A 85 9.76 30.63 -12.09
CA PRO A 85 9.67 29.28 -12.66
C PRO A 85 10.56 28.27 -11.94
N GLN A 86 11.72 28.70 -11.43
CA GLN A 86 12.66 27.87 -10.68
C GLN A 86 12.06 27.42 -9.35
N VAL A 87 11.36 28.30 -8.63
CA VAL A 87 10.69 28.00 -7.37
C VAL A 87 9.51 27.05 -7.59
N LYS A 88 8.74 27.24 -8.66
CA LYS A 88 7.67 26.31 -9.04
C LYS A 88 8.19 24.91 -9.29
N TRP A 89 9.21 24.81 -10.14
CA TRP A 89 9.85 23.53 -10.45
C TRP A 89 10.39 22.86 -9.18
N ALA A 90 11.09 23.63 -8.36
CA ALA A 90 11.66 23.11 -7.09
C ALA A 90 10.58 22.64 -6.13
N THR A 91 9.43 23.35 -6.06
CA THR A 91 8.31 22.95 -5.20
C THR A 91 7.80 21.57 -5.60
N PHE A 92 7.57 21.32 -6.88
CA PHE A 92 7.11 20.01 -7.34
C PHE A 92 8.19 18.94 -7.20
N ALA A 93 9.46 19.27 -7.42
CA ALA A 93 10.57 18.34 -7.21
C ALA A 93 10.66 17.89 -5.73
N VAL A 94 10.52 18.82 -4.79
CA VAL A 94 10.48 18.52 -3.35
C VAL A 94 9.25 17.69 -2.99
N VAL A 95 8.07 18.03 -3.50
CA VAL A 95 6.83 17.25 -3.27
C VAL A 95 7.01 15.80 -3.75
N ASN A 96 7.54 15.60 -4.95
CA ASN A 96 7.79 14.25 -5.48
C ASN A 96 8.76 13.47 -4.62
N ALA A 97 9.88 14.08 -4.23
CA ALA A 97 10.86 13.43 -3.37
C ALA A 97 10.25 13.02 -2.02
N MET A 98 9.34 13.84 -1.46
CA MET A 98 8.62 13.50 -0.22
C MET A 98 7.66 12.34 -0.42
N ILE A 99 6.92 12.30 -1.53
CA ILE A 99 6.02 11.18 -1.86
C ILE A 99 6.83 9.89 -1.98
N ASP A 100 7.94 9.93 -2.72
CA ASP A 100 8.79 8.76 -2.92
C ASP A 100 9.49 8.28 -1.63
N ALA A 101 9.69 9.17 -0.67
CA ALA A 101 10.27 8.81 0.63
C ALA A 101 9.27 8.14 1.57
N VAL A 102 8.00 8.57 1.55
CA VAL A 102 6.99 8.12 2.51
C VAL A 102 6.24 6.88 2.02
N LEU A 103 5.88 6.87 0.73
CA LEU A 103 4.98 5.89 0.13
C LEU A 103 5.39 4.41 0.35
N PRO A 104 6.63 3.99 0.20
CA PRO A 104 6.97 2.58 0.36
C PRO A 104 6.88 2.05 1.76
N ASP A 105 7.22 2.87 2.74
CA ASP A 105 7.12 2.47 4.14
C ASP A 105 5.64 2.27 4.54
N THR A 106 4.72 3.06 3.94
CA THR A 106 3.28 2.91 4.18
C THR A 106 2.70 1.69 3.49
N LEU A 107 3.12 1.41 2.24
CA LEU A 107 2.64 0.27 1.47
C LEU A 107 3.02 -1.07 2.11
N ILE A 108 4.25 -1.20 2.62
CA ILE A 108 4.68 -2.43 3.31
C ILE A 108 3.76 -2.74 4.49
N LYS A 109 3.26 -1.72 5.18
CA LYS A 109 2.41 -1.88 6.36
C LYS A 109 0.94 -2.05 6.03
N SER A 110 0.46 -1.46 4.93
CA SER A 110 -0.96 -1.53 4.55
C SER A 110 -1.30 -2.79 3.75
N ILE A 111 -0.58 -3.05 2.66
CA ILE A 111 -0.86 -4.17 1.76
C ILE A 111 0.17 -5.30 1.83
N GLY A 112 1.26 -5.08 2.55
CA GLY A 112 2.38 -6.02 2.64
C GLY A 112 2.03 -7.39 3.22
N ILE A 113 0.84 -7.61 3.75
CA ILE A 113 0.38 -8.90 4.26
C ILE A 113 0.15 -9.88 3.10
N TYR A 114 -0.49 -9.45 2.03
CA TYR A 114 -0.84 -10.27 0.87
C TYR A 114 -0.11 -9.86 -0.41
N THR A 115 0.69 -8.77 -0.37
CA THR A 115 1.42 -8.25 -1.52
C THR A 115 2.91 -8.20 -1.22
N GLU A 116 3.73 -8.61 -2.16
CA GLU A 116 5.17 -8.46 -2.14
C GLU A 116 5.58 -7.34 -3.10
N MET A 117 6.17 -6.28 -2.55
CA MET A 117 6.50 -5.07 -3.30
C MET A 117 7.96 -5.06 -3.73
N TYR A 118 8.19 -4.77 -5.00
CA TYR A 118 9.50 -4.63 -5.61
C TYR A 118 9.67 -3.24 -6.21
N GLN A 119 10.89 -2.73 -6.17
CA GLN A 119 11.24 -1.48 -6.82
C GLN A 119 12.24 -1.75 -7.94
N VAL A 120 11.98 -1.16 -9.10
CA VAL A 120 12.82 -1.27 -10.29
C VAL A 120 13.24 0.11 -10.78
N GLY A 121 14.32 0.18 -11.54
CA GLY A 121 14.76 1.40 -12.20
C GLY A 121 13.77 1.85 -13.28
N PHE A 122 13.96 3.07 -13.76
CA PHE A 122 13.09 3.61 -14.82
C PHE A 122 13.32 2.87 -16.14
N GLY A 123 12.22 2.35 -16.73
CA GLY A 123 12.29 1.57 -17.97
C GLY A 123 12.67 0.09 -17.79
N GLU A 124 12.87 -0.35 -16.54
CA GLU A 124 13.17 -1.76 -16.25
C GLU A 124 11.90 -2.59 -16.11
N THR A 125 11.93 -3.79 -16.64
CA THR A 125 10.89 -4.81 -16.43
C THR A 125 11.35 -5.78 -15.37
N LEU A 126 10.45 -6.10 -14.44
CA LEU A 126 10.73 -7.11 -13.42
C LEU A 126 10.31 -8.50 -13.90
N GLU A 127 11.23 -9.44 -13.83
CA GLU A 127 10.97 -10.84 -14.12
C GLU A 127 10.85 -11.63 -12.81
N PHE A 128 9.77 -12.37 -12.68
CA PHE A 128 9.52 -13.24 -11.55
C PHE A 128 9.69 -14.69 -11.94
N GLU A 129 10.48 -15.41 -11.17
CA GLU A 129 10.59 -16.85 -11.25
C GLU A 129 9.76 -17.51 -10.13
N VAL A 130 8.72 -18.23 -10.52
CA VAL A 130 7.87 -18.96 -9.57
C VAL A 130 8.21 -20.43 -9.63
N GLN A 131 8.74 -20.96 -8.53
CA GLN A 131 9.03 -22.38 -8.40
C GLN A 131 7.80 -23.13 -7.89
N PRO A 132 7.50 -24.36 -8.39
CA PRO A 132 6.38 -25.16 -7.90
C PRO A 132 6.58 -25.51 -6.42
N ASN A 133 5.57 -25.26 -5.60
CA ASN A 133 5.59 -25.58 -4.16
C ASN A 133 5.20 -27.05 -3.87
N SER A 134 4.92 -27.84 -4.89
CA SER A 134 4.41 -29.20 -4.74
C SER A 134 5.53 -30.17 -4.32
N LEU A 135 5.35 -30.85 -3.20
CA LEU A 135 6.28 -31.88 -2.72
C LEU A 135 6.40 -33.06 -3.69
N PHE A 136 7.55 -33.73 -3.67
CA PHE A 136 7.76 -34.94 -4.44
C PHE A 136 6.93 -36.09 -3.88
N THR A 137 6.35 -36.89 -4.77
CA THR A 137 5.56 -38.03 -4.38
C THR A 137 6.52 -39.16 -3.94
N VAL A 138 6.39 -39.62 -2.71
CA VAL A 138 7.10 -40.77 -2.19
C VAL A 138 6.19 -41.98 -2.38
N SER A 139 6.65 -42.97 -3.18
CA SER A 139 5.92 -44.21 -3.39
C SER A 139 6.63 -45.37 -2.70
N LYS A 140 5.85 -46.26 -2.08
CA LYS A 140 6.36 -47.54 -1.57
C LYS A 140 6.55 -48.49 -2.75
N GLY A 141 7.78 -48.95 -2.96
CA GLY A 141 8.10 -49.90 -4.02
C GLY A 141 8.69 -51.16 -3.45
N ALA A 142 8.43 -52.33 -4.06
CA ALA A 142 9.15 -53.54 -3.78
C ALA A 142 10.54 -53.49 -4.44
N ASN A 143 11.50 -54.21 -3.89
CA ASN A 143 12.83 -54.35 -4.51
C ASN A 143 12.68 -54.85 -5.96
N ALA A 144 13.35 -54.16 -6.89
CA ALA A 144 13.31 -54.39 -8.34
C ALA A 144 12.06 -53.91 -9.11
N GLN A 145 11.11 -53.19 -8.46
CA GLN A 145 10.00 -52.52 -9.16
C GLN A 145 10.16 -51.01 -9.12
N ARG A 146 10.10 -50.39 -10.29
CA ARG A 146 10.10 -48.90 -10.42
C ARG A 146 8.66 -48.42 -10.38
N THR A 147 8.18 -48.00 -9.20
CA THR A 147 6.82 -47.53 -8.98
C THR A 147 6.75 -45.99 -8.82
N ALA A 148 7.90 -45.31 -8.81
CA ALA A 148 7.95 -43.88 -8.65
C ALA A 148 7.69 -43.14 -9.97
N PHE A 149 6.75 -42.17 -9.95
CA PHE A 149 6.49 -41.32 -11.08
C PHE A 149 7.38 -40.08 -11.02
N ASN A 150 7.90 -39.67 -12.19
CA ASN A 150 8.66 -38.45 -12.27
C ASN A 150 7.73 -37.22 -12.11
N LYS A 151 8.00 -36.37 -11.14
CA LYS A 151 7.32 -35.10 -10.98
C LYS A 151 8.19 -33.99 -11.54
N LYS A 152 7.65 -33.21 -12.48
CA LYS A 152 8.37 -32.09 -13.08
C LYS A 152 8.39 -30.93 -12.09
N GLN A 153 9.55 -30.33 -11.90
CA GLN A 153 9.75 -29.16 -11.06
C GLN A 153 10.47 -28.09 -11.90
N PHE A 154 9.70 -27.45 -12.75
CA PHE A 154 10.21 -26.36 -13.57
C PHE A 154 9.61 -25.04 -13.09
N ALA A 155 10.47 -24.06 -12.89
CA ALA A 155 10.05 -22.70 -12.62
C ALA A 155 9.33 -22.08 -13.84
N VAL A 156 8.39 -21.21 -13.56
CA VAL A 156 7.69 -20.40 -14.59
C VAL A 156 8.10 -18.95 -14.43
N ASN A 157 8.68 -18.39 -15.48
CA ASN A 157 9.05 -16.98 -15.49
C ASN A 157 7.91 -16.14 -16.07
N LYS A 158 7.59 -15.04 -15.39
CA LYS A 158 6.65 -14.03 -15.87
C LYS A 158 7.24 -12.65 -15.70
N THR A 159 7.07 -11.83 -16.72
CA THR A 159 7.47 -10.42 -16.70
C THR A 159 6.30 -9.55 -16.30
N MET A 160 6.58 -8.53 -15.50
CA MET A 160 5.62 -7.53 -15.06
C MET A 160 6.08 -6.15 -15.48
N GLN A 161 5.16 -5.38 -16.04
CA GLN A 161 5.39 -3.99 -16.44
C GLN A 161 4.57 -3.06 -15.55
N ALA A 162 5.18 -1.96 -15.14
CA ALA A 162 4.48 -0.91 -14.41
C ALA A 162 3.63 -0.07 -15.38
N VAL A 163 2.43 0.28 -14.95
CA VAL A 163 1.49 1.16 -15.67
C VAL A 163 1.59 2.57 -15.10
N ASN A 164 1.40 3.57 -15.94
CA ASN A 164 1.46 4.96 -15.51
C ASN A 164 0.13 5.40 -14.89
N HIS A 165 0.19 5.84 -13.63
CA HIS A 165 -0.93 6.42 -12.89
C HIS A 165 -0.71 7.92 -12.71
N GLN A 166 -1.76 8.69 -12.87
CA GLN A 166 -1.69 10.14 -12.88
C GLN A 166 -2.61 10.74 -11.82
N ILE A 167 -2.08 11.70 -11.08
CA ILE A 167 -2.85 12.57 -10.19
C ILE A 167 -2.70 13.99 -10.69
N THR A 168 -3.79 14.56 -11.18
CA THR A 168 -3.81 15.97 -11.59
C THR A 168 -4.44 16.80 -10.48
N VAL A 169 -3.71 17.79 -9.99
CA VAL A 169 -4.16 18.71 -8.95
C VAL A 169 -4.08 20.11 -9.48
N GLN A 170 -5.19 20.84 -9.39
CA GLN A 170 -5.23 22.28 -9.63
C GLN A 170 -5.06 23.00 -8.28
N THR A 171 -4.04 23.80 -8.15
CA THR A 171 -3.78 24.57 -6.93
C THR A 171 -3.32 25.98 -7.24
N GLN A 172 -3.61 26.89 -6.32
CA GLN A 172 -3.05 28.24 -6.36
C GLN A 172 -1.72 28.23 -5.60
N LEU A 173 -0.64 27.94 -6.31
CA LEU A 173 0.69 27.72 -5.73
C LEU A 173 1.13 28.85 -4.80
N TYR A 174 0.78 30.09 -5.10
CA TYR A 174 1.07 31.24 -4.24
C TYR A 174 0.41 31.13 -2.85
N LYS A 175 -0.77 30.49 -2.73
CA LYS A 175 -1.41 30.24 -1.42
C LYS A 175 -0.68 29.17 -0.64
N VAL A 176 -0.24 28.15 -1.32
CA VAL A 176 0.55 27.07 -0.69
C VAL A 176 1.87 27.61 -0.18
N LEU A 177 2.59 28.33 -1.01
CA LEU A 177 3.89 28.90 -0.63
C LEU A 177 3.74 30.00 0.44
N SER A 178 2.65 30.80 0.43
CA SER A 178 2.39 31.84 1.44
C SER A 178 1.98 31.31 2.82
N GLY A 179 1.83 30.01 2.98
CA GLY A 179 1.40 29.40 4.23
C GLY A 179 -0.11 29.51 4.51
N LYS A 180 -0.91 30.08 3.59
CA LYS A 180 -2.37 30.02 3.69
C LYS A 180 -2.89 28.61 3.49
N GLU A 181 -2.24 27.84 2.63
CA GLU A 181 -2.41 26.40 2.51
C GLU A 181 -1.09 25.72 2.90
N ASN A 182 -1.15 24.73 3.76
CA ASN A 182 0.05 24.07 4.28
C ASN A 182 0.61 23.08 3.27
N LEU A 183 1.89 23.26 2.87
CA LEU A 183 2.56 22.38 1.91
C LEU A 183 2.69 20.94 2.44
N ALA A 184 2.95 20.76 3.74
CA ALA A 184 3.03 19.43 4.35
C ALA A 184 1.68 18.69 4.28
N ARG A 185 0.57 19.42 4.47
CA ARG A 185 -0.79 18.87 4.30
C ARG A 185 -1.07 18.47 2.85
N PHE A 186 -0.57 19.24 1.89
CA PHE A 186 -0.69 18.91 0.46
C PHE A 186 0.05 17.62 0.12
N VAL A 187 1.31 17.49 0.53
CA VAL A 187 2.10 16.26 0.36
C VAL A 187 1.41 15.06 0.99
N ARG A 188 0.96 15.22 2.24
CA ARG A 188 0.22 14.16 2.95
C ARG A 188 -1.01 13.68 2.17
N LYS A 189 -1.84 14.61 1.67
CA LYS A 189 -3.01 14.25 0.85
C LYS A 189 -2.61 13.50 -0.42
N ALA A 190 -1.54 13.92 -1.09
CA ALA A 190 -1.05 13.24 -2.28
C ALA A 190 -0.61 11.80 -1.97
N VAL A 191 0.16 11.59 -0.88
CA VAL A 191 0.58 10.25 -0.45
C VAL A 191 -0.63 9.36 -0.14
N ILE A 192 -1.60 9.85 0.65
CA ILE A 192 -2.82 9.09 0.97
C ILE A 192 -3.60 8.72 -0.30
N SER A 193 -3.67 9.62 -1.28
CA SER A 193 -4.40 9.35 -2.54
C SER A 193 -3.74 8.24 -3.34
N VAL A 194 -2.41 8.25 -3.47
CA VAL A 194 -1.65 7.20 -4.15
C VAL A 194 -1.77 5.88 -3.41
N GLU A 195 -1.55 5.88 -2.08
CA GLU A 195 -1.65 4.69 -1.24
C GLU A 195 -3.03 4.01 -1.37
N ARG A 196 -4.11 4.80 -1.32
CA ARG A 196 -5.47 4.27 -1.46
C ARG A 196 -5.72 3.64 -2.83
N GLU A 197 -5.25 4.26 -3.91
CA GLU A 197 -5.42 3.68 -5.24
C GLU A 197 -4.59 2.40 -5.42
N MET A 198 -3.36 2.37 -4.92
CA MET A 198 -2.55 1.16 -4.91
C MET A 198 -3.19 0.04 -4.08
N HIS A 199 -3.78 0.38 -2.94
CA HIS A 199 -4.51 -0.57 -2.10
C HIS A 199 -5.72 -1.17 -2.83
N LYS A 200 -6.48 -0.32 -3.51
CA LYS A 200 -7.63 -0.73 -4.32
C LYS A 200 -7.21 -1.66 -5.47
N GLU A 201 -6.17 -1.32 -6.22
CA GLU A 201 -5.68 -2.15 -7.32
C GLU A 201 -5.12 -3.50 -6.86
N ALA A 202 -4.36 -3.51 -5.76
CA ALA A 202 -3.86 -4.76 -5.19
C ALA A 202 -5.02 -5.69 -4.79
N TYR A 203 -6.05 -5.15 -4.14
CA TYR A 203 -7.23 -5.92 -3.77
C TYR A 203 -8.03 -6.39 -5.00
N GLN A 204 -8.21 -5.53 -6.00
CA GLN A 204 -8.88 -5.90 -7.25
C GLN A 204 -8.13 -7.02 -7.98
N THR A 205 -6.80 -6.99 -7.95
CA THR A 205 -5.97 -8.07 -8.52
C THR A 205 -6.18 -9.39 -7.77
N LEU A 206 -6.29 -9.35 -6.43
CA LEU A 206 -6.61 -10.51 -5.60
C LEU A 206 -8.01 -11.05 -5.92
N SER A 207 -9.01 -10.17 -6.00
CA SER A 207 -10.38 -10.52 -6.35
C SER A 207 -10.48 -11.11 -7.77
N ALA A 208 -9.78 -10.52 -8.74
CA ALA A 208 -9.73 -11.00 -10.12
C ALA A 208 -9.10 -12.40 -10.23
N LEU A 209 -8.09 -12.72 -9.41
CA LEU A 209 -7.50 -14.05 -9.37
C LEU A 209 -8.55 -15.10 -9.00
N VAL A 210 -9.38 -14.82 -8.00
CA VAL A 210 -10.44 -15.72 -7.55
C VAL A 210 -11.61 -15.78 -8.54
N ALA A 211 -11.94 -14.67 -9.18
CA ALA A 211 -12.99 -14.61 -10.21
C ALA A 211 -12.62 -15.36 -11.48
N ASN A 212 -11.33 -15.57 -11.74
CA ASN A 212 -10.84 -16.30 -12.88
C ASN A 212 -11.36 -17.73 -12.87
N GLY A 213 -11.89 -18.21 -14.01
CA GLY A 213 -12.41 -19.57 -14.16
C GLY A 213 -11.39 -20.70 -13.94
N SER A 214 -10.09 -20.37 -13.93
CA SER A 214 -9.02 -21.32 -13.60
C SER A 214 -8.80 -21.54 -12.10
N PHE A 215 -9.43 -20.76 -11.24
CA PHE A 215 -9.30 -20.95 -9.78
C PHE A 215 -10.03 -22.23 -9.35
N PRO A 216 -9.37 -23.13 -8.57
CA PRO A 216 -9.94 -24.43 -8.20
C PRO A 216 -11.25 -24.30 -7.44
N THR A 217 -12.29 -25.00 -7.91
CA THR A 217 -13.63 -24.96 -7.27
C THR A 217 -13.58 -25.53 -5.84
N ALA A 218 -12.69 -26.49 -5.56
CA ALA A 218 -12.51 -27.07 -4.23
C ALA A 218 -11.99 -26.06 -3.18
N LEU A 219 -11.45 -24.94 -3.61
CA LEU A 219 -10.94 -23.86 -2.76
C LEU A 219 -11.90 -22.65 -2.68
N LYS A 220 -13.09 -22.78 -3.26
CA LYS A 220 -14.17 -21.79 -3.19
C LYS A 220 -15.32 -22.34 -2.37
N LEU A 221 -15.68 -21.64 -1.29
CA LEU A 221 -16.89 -21.93 -0.53
C LEU A 221 -17.98 -20.92 -0.89
N GLY A 222 -19.13 -21.39 -1.34
CA GLY A 222 -20.30 -20.59 -1.73
C GLY A 222 -21.24 -20.26 -0.58
N GLY A 223 -20.73 -20.07 0.60
CA GLY A 223 -21.46 -19.75 1.82
C GLY A 223 -20.59 -20.05 3.02
N TYR A 224 -20.84 -19.36 4.14
CA TYR A 224 -20.07 -19.60 5.35
C TYR A 224 -20.68 -20.76 6.16
N SER A 225 -19.87 -21.79 6.37
CA SER A 225 -20.06 -22.83 7.38
C SER A 225 -18.76 -22.94 8.18
N ALA A 226 -18.86 -23.00 9.51
CA ALA A 226 -17.67 -23.10 10.35
C ALA A 226 -16.85 -24.37 10.06
N GLU A 227 -17.52 -25.49 9.81
CA GLU A 227 -16.87 -26.78 9.48
C GLU A 227 -16.15 -26.72 8.14
N ASP A 228 -16.80 -26.15 7.11
CA ASP A 228 -16.20 -26.02 5.79
C ASP A 228 -15.04 -25.00 5.79
N ALA A 229 -15.15 -23.93 6.56
CA ALA A 229 -14.09 -22.94 6.74
C ALA A 229 -12.83 -23.56 7.41
N ILE A 230 -13.04 -24.41 8.42
CA ILE A 230 -11.95 -25.17 9.06
C ILE A 230 -11.31 -26.13 8.06
N THR A 231 -12.12 -26.85 7.31
CA THR A 231 -11.63 -27.80 6.29
C THR A 231 -10.83 -27.06 5.21
N LEU A 232 -11.31 -25.91 4.75
CA LEU A 232 -10.60 -25.08 3.78
C LEU A 232 -9.27 -24.58 4.33
N ALA A 233 -9.26 -24.07 5.57
CA ALA A 233 -8.05 -23.57 6.21
C ALA A 233 -6.99 -24.69 6.39
N GLN A 234 -7.41 -25.86 6.86
CA GLN A 234 -6.53 -27.03 6.96
C GLN A 234 -6.00 -27.49 5.59
N THR A 235 -6.83 -27.40 4.56
CA THR A 235 -6.41 -27.70 3.20
C THR A 235 -5.34 -26.73 2.73
N VAL A 236 -5.57 -25.42 2.91
CA VAL A 236 -4.60 -24.38 2.55
C VAL A 236 -3.28 -24.57 3.33
N GLU A 237 -3.36 -24.87 4.63
CA GLU A 237 -2.21 -25.13 5.48
C GLU A 237 -1.41 -26.35 5.00
N ALA A 238 -2.09 -27.46 4.76
CA ALA A 238 -1.46 -28.73 4.33
C ALA A 238 -0.77 -28.58 2.96
N TYR A 239 -1.39 -27.91 2.00
CA TYR A 239 -0.81 -27.70 0.68
C TYR A 239 0.28 -26.62 0.64
N ASN A 240 0.39 -25.79 1.69
CA ASN A 240 1.47 -24.82 1.88
C ASN A 240 2.52 -25.31 2.90
N ASN A 241 2.71 -26.62 3.00
CA ASN A 241 3.74 -27.26 3.85
C ASN A 241 3.62 -26.93 5.35
N GLY A 242 2.40 -26.75 5.85
CA GLY A 242 2.12 -26.43 7.24
C GLY A 242 2.36 -24.97 7.62
N ALA A 243 2.43 -24.07 6.64
CA ALA A 243 2.56 -22.65 6.91
C ALA A 243 1.27 -22.07 7.51
N LYS A 244 1.41 -21.24 8.55
CA LYS A 244 0.30 -20.64 9.29
C LYS A 244 -0.66 -19.90 8.36
N VAL A 245 -1.96 -20.11 8.56
CA VAL A 245 -3.03 -19.53 7.74
C VAL A 245 -3.67 -18.36 8.46
N ALA A 246 -4.15 -17.37 7.69
CA ALA A 246 -4.95 -16.27 8.16
C ALA A 246 -6.16 -16.03 7.27
N PHE A 247 -7.24 -15.55 7.88
CA PHE A 247 -8.44 -15.09 7.18
C PHE A 247 -8.32 -13.58 6.95
N LEU A 248 -8.47 -13.17 5.70
CA LEU A 248 -8.29 -11.79 5.26
C LEU A 248 -9.59 -11.28 4.62
N GLY A 249 -10.15 -10.19 5.13
CA GLY A 249 -11.37 -9.64 4.58
C GLY A 249 -11.71 -8.24 5.10
N THR A 250 -12.73 -7.62 4.52
CA THR A 250 -13.28 -6.37 5.05
C THR A 250 -14.03 -6.61 6.35
N LYS A 251 -14.24 -5.57 7.15
CA LYS A 251 -15.01 -5.66 8.41
C LYS A 251 -16.37 -6.32 8.21
N LYS A 252 -17.06 -5.97 7.13
CA LYS A 252 -18.40 -6.49 6.84
C LYS A 252 -18.33 -7.97 6.48
N ALA A 253 -17.40 -8.38 5.63
CA ALA A 253 -17.21 -9.78 5.28
C ALA A 253 -16.85 -10.63 6.50
N ILE A 254 -15.93 -10.16 7.34
CA ILE A 254 -15.55 -10.83 8.60
C ILE A 254 -16.76 -10.93 9.56
N TYR A 255 -17.53 -9.84 9.67
CA TYR A 255 -18.75 -9.86 10.52
C TYR A 255 -19.77 -10.90 10.05
N GLN A 256 -19.91 -11.10 8.75
CA GLN A 256 -20.83 -12.10 8.19
C GLN A 256 -20.39 -13.55 8.50
N MET A 257 -19.09 -13.79 8.72
CA MET A 257 -18.57 -15.09 9.17
C MET A 257 -18.90 -15.40 10.63
N LEU A 258 -19.30 -14.42 11.43
CA LEU A 258 -19.65 -14.69 12.82
C LEU A 258 -20.97 -15.46 12.90
N PRO A 259 -21.10 -16.45 13.83
CA PRO A 259 -22.37 -17.12 14.10
C PRO A 259 -23.45 -16.11 14.46
N ASP A 260 -24.69 -16.37 14.05
CA ASP A 260 -25.82 -15.45 14.30
C ASP A 260 -26.04 -15.16 15.80
N ALA A 261 -25.76 -16.14 16.64
CA ALA A 261 -25.78 -15.97 18.10
C ALA A 261 -24.75 -14.96 18.61
N SER A 262 -23.64 -14.77 17.87
CA SER A 262 -22.55 -13.84 18.22
C SER A 262 -22.75 -12.45 17.63
N LYS A 263 -23.59 -12.29 16.61
CA LYS A 263 -23.84 -11.00 15.95
C LYS A 263 -24.50 -9.96 16.86
N GLY A 264 -25.22 -10.39 17.91
CA GLY A 264 -25.81 -9.50 18.90
C GLY A 264 -24.93 -9.23 20.14
N TYR A 265 -23.88 -9.99 20.33
CA TYR A 265 -23.01 -9.87 21.50
C TYR A 265 -21.64 -9.33 21.09
N ARG A 266 -21.21 -8.25 21.73
CA ARG A 266 -19.81 -7.83 21.70
C ARG A 266 -19.00 -8.89 22.44
N MET A 267 -18.33 -9.78 21.74
CA MET A 267 -17.33 -10.62 22.35
C MET A 267 -16.14 -9.73 22.75
N ILE A 268 -16.16 -9.27 23.98
CA ILE A 268 -15.02 -8.59 24.60
C ILE A 268 -14.04 -9.70 24.97
N THR A 269 -13.05 -9.93 24.13
CA THR A 269 -12.01 -10.91 24.37
C THR A 269 -10.92 -10.41 25.34
N ASP A 270 -10.95 -9.12 25.68
CA ASP A 270 -10.01 -8.53 26.64
C ASP A 270 -10.77 -7.55 27.55
N ALA A 271 -10.90 -7.90 28.83
CA ALA A 271 -11.56 -7.06 29.84
C ALA A 271 -10.85 -5.71 30.09
N THR A 272 -9.63 -5.56 29.58
CA THR A 272 -8.78 -4.38 29.83
C THR A 272 -8.87 -3.32 28.74
N ASN A 273 -9.48 -3.62 27.56
CA ASN A 273 -9.53 -2.68 26.46
C ASN A 273 -10.94 -2.66 25.80
N PRO A 274 -11.78 -1.66 26.12
CA PRO A 274 -13.17 -1.57 25.64
C PRO A 274 -13.27 -1.15 24.16
N GLN A 275 -12.17 -1.02 23.43
CA GLN A 275 -12.19 -0.78 21.99
C GLN A 275 -12.67 -2.05 21.27
N ILE A 276 -13.57 -1.85 20.33
CA ILE A 276 -14.23 -2.87 19.53
C ILE A 276 -13.18 -3.69 18.80
N ASN A 277 -12.65 -4.72 19.44
CA ASN A 277 -11.86 -5.74 18.76
C ASN A 277 -12.84 -6.77 18.20
N ILE A 278 -13.11 -6.72 16.91
CA ILE A 278 -13.68 -7.82 16.18
C ILE A 278 -12.76 -9.03 16.36
N VAL A 279 -13.35 -10.20 16.53
CA VAL A 279 -12.69 -11.48 16.76
C VAL A 279 -11.33 -11.54 16.06
N ARG A 280 -10.26 -11.67 16.84
CA ARG A 280 -8.88 -11.72 16.31
C ARG A 280 -8.43 -13.10 15.87
N GLY A 281 -9.24 -14.12 16.12
CA GLY A 281 -8.90 -15.49 15.74
C GLY A 281 -10.11 -16.42 15.73
N ILE A 282 -10.07 -17.37 14.83
CA ILE A 282 -10.94 -18.54 14.80
C ILE A 282 -10.03 -19.75 14.94
N PHE A 283 -10.17 -20.56 15.99
CA PHE A 283 -9.39 -21.77 16.19
C PHE A 283 -7.85 -21.59 16.02
N ASP A 284 -7.26 -20.57 16.63
CA ASP A 284 -5.83 -20.25 16.55
C ASP A 284 -5.35 -19.65 15.19
N TRP A 285 -6.23 -19.42 14.24
CA TRP A 285 -5.92 -18.69 13.02
C TRP A 285 -6.20 -17.18 13.16
N ASP A 286 -5.28 -16.38 12.64
CA ASP A 286 -5.42 -14.93 12.70
C ASP A 286 -6.50 -14.43 11.73
N ILE A 287 -7.32 -13.49 12.18
CA ILE A 287 -8.22 -12.72 11.33
C ILE A 287 -7.61 -11.34 11.10
N ILE A 288 -7.38 -11.00 9.84
CA ILE A 288 -6.75 -9.75 9.44
C ILE A 288 -7.76 -8.91 8.65
N GLU A 289 -8.00 -7.71 9.14
CA GLU A 289 -8.88 -6.77 8.49
C GLU A 289 -8.18 -6.05 7.34
N ILE A 290 -8.85 -6.00 6.18
CA ILE A 290 -8.49 -5.09 5.08
C ILE A 290 -9.35 -3.82 5.25
N PRO A 291 -8.74 -2.65 5.46
CA PRO A 291 -9.49 -1.41 5.57
C PRO A 291 -10.17 -1.07 4.24
N GLN A 292 -11.44 -0.66 4.29
CA GLN A 292 -12.18 -0.20 3.13
C GLN A 292 -11.58 1.06 2.51
N VAL A 293 -11.71 1.17 1.20
CA VAL A 293 -11.26 2.33 0.42
C VAL A 293 -12.48 2.98 -0.23
N ALA A 294 -12.56 4.32 -0.16
CA ALA A 294 -13.60 5.07 -0.85
C ALA A 294 -13.38 5.04 -2.37
N THR A 295 -14.45 4.99 -3.15
CA THR A 295 -14.37 5.06 -4.63
C THR A 295 -13.88 6.39 -5.16
N GLY A 296 -13.85 7.44 -4.31
CA GLY A 296 -13.45 8.79 -4.70
C GLY A 296 -14.57 9.62 -5.34
N ASP A 297 -15.79 9.07 -5.43
CA ASP A 297 -16.95 9.83 -5.88
C ASP A 297 -17.68 10.43 -4.65
N ASP A 298 -17.57 11.74 -4.50
CA ASP A 298 -18.18 12.50 -3.41
C ASP A 298 -19.72 12.52 -3.47
N ARG A 299 -20.31 12.05 -4.55
CA ARG A 299 -21.76 12.02 -4.72
C ARG A 299 -22.39 10.73 -4.24
N THR A 300 -21.70 9.61 -4.42
CA THR A 300 -22.23 8.27 -4.10
C THR A 300 -21.72 7.71 -2.80
N TYR A 301 -20.62 8.24 -2.24
CA TYR A 301 -19.94 7.73 -1.05
C TYR A 301 -19.72 6.21 -1.10
N GLY A 302 -19.40 5.71 -2.31
CA GLY A 302 -19.23 4.28 -2.56
C GLY A 302 -17.97 3.71 -1.92
N LEU A 303 -18.02 2.40 -1.63
CA LEU A 303 -16.88 1.61 -1.17
C LEU A 303 -16.30 0.82 -2.34
N ALA A 304 -14.98 0.73 -2.43
CA ALA A 304 -14.29 0.16 -3.59
C ALA A 304 -14.00 -1.34 -3.45
N LEU A 305 -13.91 -1.85 -2.22
CA LEU A 305 -13.59 -3.24 -1.96
C LEU A 305 -14.84 -4.08 -1.79
N ASP A 306 -14.79 -5.34 -2.27
CA ASP A 306 -15.87 -6.30 -2.11
C ASP A 306 -16.03 -6.69 -0.62
N ASP A 307 -17.26 -6.61 -0.12
CA ASP A 307 -17.63 -6.91 1.25
C ASP A 307 -18.21 -8.33 1.42
N HIS A 308 -18.17 -9.16 0.38
CA HIS A 308 -18.75 -10.50 0.37
C HIS A 308 -17.72 -11.63 0.29
N SER A 309 -16.43 -11.30 0.27
CA SER A 309 -15.38 -12.29 0.12
C SER A 309 -14.39 -12.23 1.29
N VAL A 310 -14.09 -13.40 1.86
CA VAL A 310 -13.01 -13.61 2.82
C VAL A 310 -11.97 -14.55 2.21
N TYR A 311 -10.74 -14.11 2.17
CA TYR A 311 -9.63 -14.85 1.60
C TYR A 311 -8.90 -15.62 2.71
N VAL A 312 -8.55 -16.86 2.42
CA VAL A 312 -7.78 -17.73 3.30
C VAL A 312 -6.38 -17.85 2.74
N LEU A 313 -5.43 -17.21 3.38
CA LEU A 313 -4.05 -17.07 2.89
C LEU A 313 -3.03 -17.67 3.87
N SER A 314 -1.93 -18.18 3.34
CA SER A 314 -0.80 -18.60 4.16
C SER A 314 0.17 -17.44 4.40
N LEU A 315 0.43 -17.12 5.68
CA LEU A 315 1.30 -16.02 6.09
C LEU A 315 2.79 -16.30 5.94
N GLY A 316 3.18 -17.57 6.00
CA GLY A 316 4.59 -18.00 5.94
C GLY A 316 5.08 -18.38 4.54
N ALA A 317 4.19 -18.37 3.56
CA ALA A 317 4.49 -18.73 2.18
C ALA A 317 4.66 -17.49 1.29
N GLU A 318 5.02 -17.71 0.04
CA GLU A 318 5.08 -16.65 -0.97
C GLU A 318 3.74 -15.94 -1.12
N LYS A 319 3.76 -14.61 -1.16
CA LYS A 319 2.52 -13.82 -1.22
C LYS A 319 1.85 -13.90 -2.58
N PRO A 320 0.51 -13.94 -2.64
CA PRO A 320 -0.22 -14.17 -3.88
C PRO A 320 -0.15 -13.01 -4.87
N ILE A 321 0.11 -11.80 -4.40
CA ILE A 321 0.20 -10.61 -5.25
C ILE A 321 1.64 -10.12 -5.27
N LYS A 322 2.15 -9.89 -6.47
CA LYS A 322 3.41 -9.19 -6.69
C LYS A 322 3.10 -7.77 -7.16
N GLY A 323 3.74 -6.80 -6.52
CA GLY A 323 3.64 -5.38 -6.89
C GLY A 323 4.98 -4.85 -7.35
N VAL A 324 4.99 -4.00 -8.35
CA VAL A 324 6.18 -3.30 -8.83
C VAL A 324 5.95 -1.80 -8.78
N ILE A 325 6.96 -1.07 -8.31
CA ILE A 325 7.04 0.39 -8.40
C ILE A 325 8.26 0.71 -9.27
N GLU A 326 8.04 1.47 -10.32
CA GLU A 326 9.10 1.85 -11.26
C GLU A 326 9.52 3.29 -11.03
N GLY A 327 10.81 3.48 -10.84
CA GLY A 327 11.45 4.78 -10.78
C GLY A 327 10.90 5.74 -9.72
N SER A 328 11.18 7.02 -9.92
CA SER A 328 10.69 8.13 -9.09
C SER A 328 9.42 8.75 -9.67
N THR A 329 8.68 9.47 -8.81
CA THR A 329 7.51 10.24 -9.23
C THR A 329 7.94 11.39 -10.13
N LEU A 330 7.27 11.56 -11.27
CA LEU A 330 7.52 12.64 -12.22
C LEU A 330 6.36 13.62 -12.20
N THR A 331 6.64 14.91 -12.19
CA THR A 331 5.61 15.94 -12.29
C THR A 331 5.76 16.73 -13.58
N ASN A 332 4.61 16.95 -14.23
CA ASN A 332 4.45 17.92 -15.28
C ASN A 332 3.54 19.05 -14.76
N SER A 333 3.94 20.29 -14.92
CA SER A 333 3.15 21.44 -14.53
C SER A 333 2.93 22.37 -15.73
N ASN A 334 1.71 22.86 -15.90
CA ASN A 334 1.42 23.90 -16.89
C ASN A 334 1.89 25.25 -16.39
N ASP A 335 2.30 26.10 -17.30
CA ASP A 335 2.72 27.44 -16.98
C ASP A 335 1.56 28.28 -16.45
N PHE A 336 1.90 29.14 -15.51
CA PHE A 336 1.02 30.06 -14.78
C PHE A 336 0.27 31.05 -15.69
N TYR A 337 0.78 31.30 -16.89
CA TYR A 337 0.23 32.23 -17.83
C TYR A 337 -1.00 31.73 -18.59
N ASP A 338 -1.29 30.44 -18.51
CA ASP A 338 -2.40 29.82 -19.25
C ASP A 338 -3.74 29.88 -18.48
N THR A 339 -3.73 30.29 -17.21
CA THR A 339 -4.93 30.33 -16.37
C THR A 339 -5.20 31.76 -15.84
N ALA A 340 -6.37 32.28 -16.15
CA ALA A 340 -6.75 33.66 -15.75
C ALA A 340 -6.90 33.83 -14.21
N ASP A 341 -7.06 32.71 -13.48
CA ASP A 341 -7.24 32.66 -12.02
C ASP A 341 -5.95 32.43 -11.25
N LEU A 342 -4.78 32.50 -11.91
CA LEU A 342 -3.48 32.24 -11.33
C LEU A 342 -3.36 30.82 -10.72
N SER A 343 -4.19 29.88 -11.15
CA SER A 343 -4.03 28.48 -10.76
C SER A 343 -2.96 27.78 -11.58
N SER A 344 -2.27 26.84 -10.97
CA SER A 344 -1.30 25.96 -11.62
C SER A 344 -1.83 24.54 -11.58
N ASN A 345 -1.84 23.88 -12.73
CA ASN A 345 -2.16 22.47 -12.82
C ASN A 345 -0.87 21.66 -12.72
N ALA A 346 -0.79 20.78 -11.74
CA ALA A 346 0.30 19.84 -11.61
C ALA A 346 -0.21 18.42 -11.81
N THR A 347 0.39 17.69 -12.73
CA THR A 347 0.14 16.27 -12.94
C THR A 347 1.33 15.49 -12.46
N MET A 348 1.12 14.71 -11.41
CA MET A 348 2.09 13.78 -10.86
C MET A 348 1.87 12.42 -11.48
N ASN A 349 2.94 11.84 -12.01
CA ASN A 349 2.94 10.53 -12.64
C ASN A 349 3.74 9.56 -11.78
N LYS A 350 3.12 8.47 -11.35
CA LYS A 350 3.76 7.36 -10.67
C LYS A 350 3.50 6.07 -11.44
N ARG A 351 4.57 5.32 -11.71
CA ARG A 351 4.44 4.06 -12.42
C ARG A 351 4.50 2.91 -11.42
N TYR A 352 3.43 2.13 -11.39
CA TYR A 352 3.35 0.92 -10.59
C TYR A 352 2.39 -0.08 -11.24
N GLY A 353 2.37 -1.28 -10.73
CA GLY A 353 1.43 -2.31 -11.18
C GLY A 353 1.37 -3.47 -10.21
N PHE A 354 0.30 -4.27 -10.34
CA PHE A 354 0.08 -5.46 -9.52
C PHE A 354 -0.22 -6.64 -10.42
N MET A 355 0.29 -7.81 -10.05
CA MET A 355 0.02 -9.06 -10.73
C MET A 355 -0.20 -10.18 -9.73
N ALA A 356 -1.25 -10.95 -9.95
CA ALA A 356 -1.46 -12.18 -9.21
C ALA A 356 -0.55 -13.28 -9.75
N MET A 357 0.42 -13.69 -8.94
CA MET A 357 1.34 -14.76 -9.26
C MET A 357 1.90 -15.36 -7.99
N SER A 358 1.56 -16.60 -7.74
CA SER A 358 2.08 -17.34 -6.61
C SER A 358 1.99 -18.84 -6.88
N ASN A 359 2.87 -19.59 -6.27
CA ASN A 359 2.77 -21.04 -6.17
C ASN A 359 2.03 -21.49 -4.90
N THR A 360 1.61 -20.54 -4.06
CA THR A 360 0.89 -20.84 -2.82
C THR A 360 -0.58 -21.11 -3.09
N VAL A 361 -1.11 -22.07 -2.35
CA VAL A 361 -2.53 -22.38 -2.36
C VAL A 361 -3.25 -21.37 -1.47
N MET A 362 -4.33 -20.79 -1.98
CA MET A 362 -5.21 -19.89 -1.24
C MET A 362 -6.66 -20.35 -1.39
N GLY A 363 -7.50 -20.02 -0.42
CA GLY A 363 -8.94 -20.28 -0.46
C GLY A 363 -9.75 -19.00 -0.46
N VAL A 364 -11.03 -19.11 -0.80
CA VAL A 364 -11.99 -18.01 -0.68
C VAL A 364 -13.32 -18.52 -0.14
N ILE A 365 -13.92 -17.73 0.75
CA ILE A 365 -15.25 -17.94 1.32
C ILE A 365 -16.12 -16.76 0.86
N THR A 366 -17.16 -17.04 0.12
CA THR A 366 -18.18 -16.03 -0.19
C THR A 366 -19.21 -16.03 0.95
N VAL A 367 -19.40 -14.90 1.61
CA VAL A 367 -20.25 -14.72 2.79
C VAL A 367 -21.48 -13.90 2.50
#